data_e17c74c9a123fa59a66c32393603866b
#
_entry.id   e17c74c9a123fa59a66c32393603866b
#
_cell.length_a   1.000
_cell.length_b   1.000
_cell.length_c   1.000
_cell.angle_alpha   90.00
_cell.angle_beta   90.00
_cell.angle_gamma   90.00
#
_symmetry.space_group_name_H-M   'P 1'
#
loop_
_entity.id
_entity.type
_entity.pdbx_description
1 polymer ?
#
loop_
_entity_poly.entity_id
_entity_poly.type
_entity_poly.pdbx_seq_one_letter_code
_entity_poly.pdbx_strand_id
1 'polypeptide(L)'
;MLVHPAMLAAFLAAVPSFIAPVSATSSSKRGLVFTPNSTTRADDKIWVQKPSDLTWYYNYKPSPDSTYSDLPQSEFEFVPMMWGAPSSTSDTTFLSTVKGLIKDQGINITNVLSFNEPDGPYSWGGSNMEPAAAAQIWVNNMIPLQEMGVRVGLPACTGGTTGVPWLTKFLSECSKLVSTDKKQQNCTYDFITIHWYGNFEGLASHMGEYSAA
;
A
#
# COMPACT_ATOMS: atom_id res chain seq x y z
N MET A 1 61.26 -44.58 -45.88
CA MET A 1 60.87 -44.13 -44.54
C MET A 1 59.59 -43.31 -44.68
N LEU A 2 58.44 -43.93 -44.52
CA LEU A 2 57.16 -43.24 -44.66
C LEU A 2 56.66 -42.88 -43.24
N VAL A 3 56.49 -41.58 -43.02
CA VAL A 3 55.96 -41.04 -41.79
C VAL A 3 54.45 -40.86 -41.93
N HIS A 4 53.63 -41.57 -41.12
CA HIS A 4 52.16 -41.44 -41.08
C HIS A 4 51.83 -40.25 -40.18
N PRO A 5 50.91 -39.36 -40.56
CA PRO A 5 50.35 -38.38 -39.64
C PRO A 5 49.18 -38.99 -38.84
N ALA A 6 49.26 -38.93 -37.51
CA ALA A 6 48.18 -39.31 -36.59
C ALA A 6 47.12 -38.20 -36.62
N MET A 7 45.87 -38.53 -36.99
CA MET A 7 44.71 -37.67 -36.83
C MET A 7 44.25 -37.66 -35.37
N LEU A 8 44.29 -36.53 -34.74
CA LEU A 8 43.72 -36.29 -33.42
C LEU A 8 42.25 -35.89 -33.58
N ALA A 9 41.36 -36.79 -33.26
CA ALA A 9 39.91 -36.49 -33.23
C ALA A 9 39.55 -35.82 -31.92
N ALA A 10 39.19 -34.53 -31.96
CA ALA A 10 38.66 -33.80 -30.81
C ALA A 10 37.18 -34.11 -30.64
N PHE A 11 36.82 -34.80 -29.56
CA PHE A 11 35.43 -34.97 -29.13
C PHE A 11 34.95 -33.69 -28.42
N LEU A 12 34.09 -32.90 -29.07
CA LEU A 12 33.31 -31.86 -28.40
C LEU A 12 32.18 -32.54 -27.60
N ALA A 13 32.33 -32.58 -26.30
CA ALA A 13 31.23 -32.96 -25.40
C ALA A 13 30.24 -31.78 -25.29
N ALA A 14 29.09 -31.92 -25.90
CA ALA A 14 27.97 -30.97 -25.68
C ALA A 14 27.43 -31.13 -24.28
N VAL A 15 27.66 -30.14 -23.42
CA VAL A 15 27.06 -30.08 -22.08
C VAL A 15 25.62 -29.58 -22.26
N PRO A 16 24.60 -30.36 -21.87
CA PRO A 16 23.22 -29.89 -21.90
C PRO A 16 23.07 -28.78 -20.85
N SER A 17 22.82 -27.57 -21.30
CA SER A 17 22.42 -26.47 -20.40
C SER A 17 21.00 -26.75 -19.91
N PHE A 18 20.89 -27.27 -18.69
CA PHE A 18 19.62 -27.33 -17.98
C PHE A 18 19.28 -25.88 -17.53
N ILE A 19 18.42 -25.22 -18.28
CA ILE A 19 17.77 -24.00 -17.79
C ILE A 19 16.71 -24.48 -16.77
N ALA A 20 17.04 -24.44 -15.49
CA ALA A 20 16.07 -24.64 -14.44
C ALA A 20 14.98 -23.56 -14.56
N PRO A 21 13.68 -23.91 -14.50
CA PRO A 21 12.64 -22.92 -14.49
C PRO A 21 12.86 -22.03 -13.27
N VAL A 22 13.04 -20.72 -13.48
CA VAL A 22 13.02 -19.74 -12.40
C VAL A 22 11.60 -19.71 -11.88
N SER A 23 11.33 -20.38 -10.77
CA SER A 23 10.10 -20.19 -10.03
C SER A 23 10.06 -18.74 -9.58
N ALA A 24 9.12 -17.97 -10.13
CA ALA A 24 8.83 -16.65 -9.62
C ALA A 24 8.36 -16.84 -8.16
N THR A 25 9.19 -16.41 -7.21
CA THR A 25 8.80 -16.36 -5.81
C THR A 25 7.79 -15.21 -5.66
N SER A 26 6.69 -15.45 -4.96
CA SER A 26 5.72 -14.39 -4.64
C SER A 26 6.47 -13.21 -4.00
N SER A 27 6.15 -12.00 -4.44
CA SER A 27 6.80 -10.79 -3.94
C SER A 27 5.84 -10.05 -3.01
N SER A 28 6.20 -9.92 -1.73
CA SER A 28 5.46 -9.07 -0.77
C SER A 28 5.44 -7.59 -1.15
N LYS A 29 6.17 -7.21 -2.21
CA LYS A 29 6.25 -5.83 -2.70
C LYS A 29 5.15 -5.47 -3.71
N ARG A 30 4.37 -6.44 -4.19
CA ARG A 30 3.33 -6.21 -5.21
C ARG A 30 1.95 -6.39 -4.64
N GLY A 31 1.14 -5.36 -4.77
CA GLY A 31 -0.26 -5.36 -4.38
C GLY A 31 -1.18 -4.96 -5.52
N LEU A 32 -2.46 -5.19 -5.31
CA LEU A 32 -3.54 -4.88 -6.24
C LEU A 32 -4.37 -3.72 -5.72
N VAL A 33 -4.59 -2.72 -6.56
CA VAL A 33 -5.69 -1.76 -6.36
C VAL A 33 -6.94 -2.39 -6.95
N PHE A 34 -7.88 -2.81 -6.11
CA PHE A 34 -9.03 -3.58 -6.53
C PHE A 34 -10.32 -2.76 -6.50
N THR A 35 -10.92 -2.59 -7.67
CA THR A 35 -12.28 -2.08 -7.78
C THR A 35 -13.12 -3.13 -8.49
N PRO A 36 -14.09 -3.77 -7.81
CA PRO A 36 -14.86 -4.86 -8.39
C PRO A 36 -15.67 -4.37 -9.59
N ASN A 37 -15.64 -5.12 -10.67
CA ASN A 37 -16.47 -4.87 -11.84
C ASN A 37 -17.82 -5.57 -11.68
N SER A 38 -18.91 -4.80 -11.63
CA SER A 38 -20.26 -5.37 -11.47
C SER A 38 -20.72 -6.23 -12.64
N THR A 39 -20.15 -6.02 -13.84
CA THR A 39 -20.55 -6.69 -15.08
C THR A 39 -19.75 -7.98 -15.32
N THR A 40 -18.49 -8.03 -14.89
CA THR A 40 -17.56 -9.14 -15.18
C THR A 40 -16.88 -9.66 -13.91
N ARG A 41 -17.64 -9.85 -12.83
CA ARG A 41 -17.11 -10.29 -11.54
C ARG A 41 -16.34 -11.63 -11.58
N ALA A 42 -16.69 -12.50 -12.54
CA ALA A 42 -15.95 -13.76 -12.73
C ALA A 42 -14.48 -13.52 -13.12
N ASP A 43 -14.19 -12.40 -13.78
CA ASP A 43 -12.85 -12.04 -14.22
C ASP A 43 -12.01 -11.42 -13.09
N ASP A 44 -12.62 -10.98 -12.00
CA ASP A 44 -11.91 -10.34 -10.88
C ASP A 44 -10.86 -11.29 -10.24
N LYS A 45 -11.06 -12.60 -10.32
CA LYS A 45 -10.12 -13.61 -9.80
C LYS A 45 -8.88 -13.86 -10.68
N ILE A 46 -8.81 -13.31 -11.88
CA ILE A 46 -7.62 -13.47 -12.75
C ILE A 46 -6.35 -12.94 -12.07
N TRP A 47 -6.49 -11.92 -11.22
CA TRP A 47 -5.37 -11.28 -10.56
C TRP A 47 -4.63 -12.16 -9.54
N VAL A 48 -5.31 -13.19 -9.02
CA VAL A 48 -4.76 -14.12 -8.00
C VAL A 48 -4.52 -15.52 -8.55
N GLN A 49 -4.75 -15.73 -9.86
CA GLN A 49 -4.44 -17.00 -10.54
C GLN A 49 -2.93 -17.13 -10.77
N LYS A 50 -2.39 -18.33 -10.61
CA LYS A 50 -0.98 -18.60 -10.92
C LYS A 50 -0.71 -18.39 -12.42
N PRO A 51 0.41 -17.71 -12.77
CA PRO A 51 1.58 -17.42 -11.93
C PRO A 51 1.58 -16.02 -11.27
N SER A 52 0.45 -15.51 -10.76
CA SER A 52 0.41 -14.23 -10.05
C SER A 52 1.39 -14.20 -8.87
N ASP A 53 2.07 -13.07 -8.70
CA ASP A 53 2.95 -12.77 -7.57
C ASP A 53 2.40 -11.65 -6.66
N LEU A 54 1.11 -11.32 -6.82
CA LEU A 54 0.41 -10.36 -5.95
C LEU A 54 0.14 -11.01 -4.58
N THR A 55 0.42 -10.28 -3.52
CA THR A 55 0.34 -10.78 -2.14
C THR A 55 -0.59 -9.98 -1.23
N TRP A 56 -1.08 -8.83 -1.70
CA TRP A 56 -1.99 -7.99 -0.94
C TRP A 56 -2.87 -7.15 -1.86
N TYR A 57 -3.95 -6.59 -1.30
CA TYR A 57 -4.81 -5.65 -2.03
C TYR A 57 -5.47 -4.63 -1.11
N TYR A 58 -5.91 -3.53 -1.68
CA TYR A 58 -6.87 -2.61 -1.09
C TYR A 58 -7.96 -2.25 -2.10
N ASN A 59 -9.09 -1.78 -1.63
CA ASN A 59 -10.28 -1.54 -2.45
C ASN A 59 -10.94 -0.18 -2.17
N TYR A 60 -10.18 0.78 -1.67
CA TYR A 60 -10.67 2.10 -1.23
C TYR A 60 -11.72 2.07 -0.12
N LYS A 61 -11.93 0.93 0.55
CA LYS A 61 -12.94 0.72 1.59
C LYS A 61 -12.32 0.18 2.88
N PRO A 62 -13.03 0.35 4.01
CA PRO A 62 -12.59 -0.21 5.29
C PRO A 62 -12.81 -1.72 5.42
N SER A 63 -13.60 -2.34 4.52
CA SER A 63 -13.95 -3.76 4.56
C SER A 63 -13.50 -4.50 3.30
N PRO A 64 -13.12 -5.79 3.42
CA PRO A 64 -12.71 -6.59 2.28
C PRO A 64 -13.86 -6.83 1.29
N ASP A 65 -13.52 -7.09 0.03
CA ASP A 65 -14.51 -7.54 -0.96
C ASP A 65 -14.69 -9.05 -0.88
N SER A 66 -15.93 -9.51 -1.10
CA SER A 66 -16.28 -10.92 -1.08
C SER A 66 -15.59 -11.76 -2.17
N THR A 67 -15.07 -11.12 -3.22
CA THR A 67 -14.35 -11.78 -4.31
C THR A 67 -13.18 -12.64 -3.81
N TYR A 68 -12.49 -12.17 -2.77
CA TYR A 68 -11.30 -12.83 -2.22
C TYR A 68 -11.53 -13.46 -0.84
N SER A 69 -12.79 -13.65 -0.43
CA SER A 69 -13.14 -14.19 0.90
C SER A 69 -12.70 -15.64 1.10
N ASP A 70 -12.39 -16.36 0.04
CA ASP A 70 -11.87 -17.74 0.04
C ASP A 70 -10.33 -17.79 0.19
N LEU A 71 -9.64 -16.66 0.12
CA LEU A 71 -8.20 -16.59 0.29
C LEU A 71 -7.83 -16.18 1.73
N PRO A 72 -6.91 -16.91 2.37
CA PRO A 72 -6.46 -16.54 3.71
C PRO A 72 -5.65 -15.23 3.66
N GLN A 73 -5.72 -14.47 4.73
CA GLN A 73 -5.01 -13.19 4.89
C GLN A 73 -3.47 -13.36 4.76
N SER A 74 -2.94 -14.53 5.07
CA SER A 74 -1.52 -14.85 4.91
C SER A 74 -1.07 -15.09 3.47
N GLU A 75 -2.01 -15.32 2.56
CA GLU A 75 -1.76 -15.56 1.13
C GLU A 75 -2.03 -14.30 0.30
N PHE A 76 -3.14 -13.60 0.59
CA PHE A 76 -3.54 -12.38 -0.09
C PHE A 76 -4.11 -11.37 0.91
N GLU A 77 -3.23 -10.56 1.49
CA GLU A 77 -3.56 -9.63 2.57
C GLU A 77 -4.52 -8.54 2.10
N PHE A 78 -5.65 -8.39 2.79
CA PHE A 78 -6.50 -7.21 2.66
C PHE A 78 -5.97 -6.08 3.54
N VAL A 79 -5.82 -4.89 2.96
CA VAL A 79 -5.39 -3.68 3.65
C VAL A 79 -6.56 -2.69 3.67
N PRO A 80 -7.23 -2.46 4.81
CA PRO A 80 -8.30 -1.47 4.93
C PRO A 80 -7.83 -0.07 4.58
N MET A 81 -8.71 0.73 3.96
CA MET A 81 -8.42 2.12 3.64
C MET A 81 -9.52 3.06 4.11
N MET A 82 -9.12 4.16 4.75
CA MET A 82 -9.96 5.32 5.03
C MET A 82 -9.80 6.34 3.92
N TRP A 83 -10.58 6.21 2.84
CA TRP A 83 -10.39 6.99 1.62
C TRP A 83 -10.47 8.52 1.82
N GLY A 84 -11.33 8.99 2.70
CA GLY A 84 -11.53 10.42 2.90
C GLY A 84 -12.26 10.74 4.19
N ALA A 85 -12.68 11.99 4.34
CA ALA A 85 -13.37 12.48 5.54
C ALA A 85 -14.76 11.85 5.70
N PRO A 86 -15.11 11.40 6.89
CA PRO A 86 -16.51 11.16 7.26
C PRO A 86 -17.27 12.52 7.40
N SER A 87 -18.58 12.45 7.62
CA SER A 87 -19.42 13.64 7.78
C SER A 87 -19.08 14.49 9.01
N SER A 88 -18.41 13.90 10.00
CA SER A 88 -17.96 14.56 11.23
C SER A 88 -16.53 14.17 11.55
N THR A 89 -15.73 15.13 12.04
CA THR A 89 -14.37 14.86 12.53
C THR A 89 -14.32 13.96 13.78
N SER A 90 -15.45 13.82 14.50
CA SER A 90 -15.59 12.92 15.64
C SER A 90 -16.05 11.51 15.29
N ASP A 91 -16.32 11.23 14.01
CA ASP A 91 -16.73 9.90 13.55
C ASP A 91 -15.57 8.89 13.68
N THR A 92 -15.87 7.76 14.28
CA THR A 92 -14.93 6.64 14.50
C THR A 92 -15.39 5.35 13.81
N THR A 93 -16.21 5.47 12.77
CA THR A 93 -16.74 4.31 12.03
C THR A 93 -15.61 3.49 11.41
N PHE A 94 -14.57 4.13 10.87
CA PHE A 94 -13.41 3.42 10.32
C PHE A 94 -12.71 2.59 11.41
N LEU A 95 -12.37 3.20 12.54
CA LEU A 95 -11.77 2.53 13.69
C LEU A 95 -12.63 1.35 14.15
N SER A 96 -13.95 1.56 14.29
CA SER A 96 -14.88 0.53 14.72
C SER A 96 -14.95 -0.63 13.75
N THR A 97 -14.96 -0.35 12.44
CA THR A 97 -14.95 -1.37 11.38
C THR A 97 -13.68 -2.21 11.44
N VAL A 98 -12.49 -1.58 11.49
CA VAL A 98 -11.22 -2.30 11.55
C VAL A 98 -11.11 -3.13 12.83
N LYS A 99 -11.58 -2.58 13.99
CA LYS A 99 -11.67 -3.34 15.24
C LYS A 99 -12.56 -4.58 15.10
N GLY A 100 -13.71 -4.45 14.43
CA GLY A 100 -14.62 -5.57 14.17
C GLY A 100 -13.98 -6.64 13.28
N LEU A 101 -13.26 -6.25 12.22
CA LEU A 101 -12.51 -7.19 11.39
C LEU A 101 -11.51 -8.01 12.22
N ILE A 102 -10.77 -7.36 13.11
CA ILE A 102 -9.76 -8.01 13.96
C ILE A 102 -10.41 -8.86 15.05
N LYS A 103 -11.33 -8.29 15.83
CA LYS A 103 -11.82 -8.92 17.07
C LYS A 103 -12.95 -9.90 16.86
N ASP A 104 -13.88 -9.56 15.94
CA ASP A 104 -15.11 -10.31 15.75
C ASP A 104 -14.99 -11.32 14.61
N GLN A 105 -14.20 -10.99 13.57
CA GLN A 105 -14.00 -11.86 12.41
C GLN A 105 -12.65 -12.58 12.39
N GLY A 106 -11.73 -12.25 13.31
CA GLY A 106 -10.42 -12.89 13.42
C GLY A 106 -9.48 -12.61 12.24
N ILE A 107 -9.75 -11.54 11.47
CA ILE A 107 -8.91 -11.17 10.32
C ILE A 107 -7.65 -10.46 10.86
N ASN A 108 -6.48 -10.97 10.49
CA ASN A 108 -5.20 -10.39 10.91
C ASN A 108 -4.88 -9.14 10.08
N ILE A 109 -5.42 -7.98 10.48
CA ILE A 109 -5.10 -6.68 9.88
C ILE A 109 -3.81 -6.15 10.48
N THR A 110 -2.76 -6.07 9.67
CA THR A 110 -1.42 -5.61 10.10
C THR A 110 -1.13 -4.19 9.62
N ASN A 111 -1.75 -3.76 8.53
CA ASN A 111 -1.56 -2.45 7.92
C ASN A 111 -2.90 -1.81 7.58
N VAL A 112 -2.96 -0.48 7.64
CA VAL A 112 -4.08 0.30 7.10
C VAL A 112 -3.55 1.49 6.28
N LEU A 113 -4.31 1.84 5.25
CA LEU A 113 -4.11 3.04 4.45
C LEU A 113 -5.03 4.16 4.96
N SER A 114 -4.57 5.40 4.82
CA SER A 114 -5.37 6.56 5.14
C SER A 114 -5.87 7.31 3.90
N PHE A 115 -5.97 8.61 3.94
CA PHE A 115 -6.67 9.44 2.97
C PHE A 115 -6.05 9.41 1.58
N ASN A 116 -6.92 9.32 0.57
CA ASN A 116 -6.56 9.33 -0.84
C ASN A 116 -6.50 10.77 -1.37
N GLU A 117 -5.33 11.22 -1.77
CA GLU A 117 -5.10 12.52 -2.40
C GLU A 117 -5.89 13.66 -1.71
N PRO A 118 -5.67 13.87 -0.40
CA PRO A 118 -6.44 14.84 0.36
C PRO A 118 -6.17 16.29 -0.06
N ASP A 119 -5.06 16.53 -0.73
CA ASP A 119 -4.68 17.80 -1.35
C ASP A 119 -5.33 18.03 -2.72
N GLY A 120 -5.96 16.99 -3.30
CA GLY A 120 -6.62 17.01 -4.59
C GLY A 120 -8.14 17.14 -4.51
N PRO A 121 -8.79 17.81 -5.48
CA PRO A 121 -10.24 17.98 -5.49
C PRO A 121 -10.99 16.69 -5.84
N TYR A 122 -12.25 16.58 -5.41
CA TYR A 122 -13.12 15.45 -5.73
C TYR A 122 -13.27 15.19 -7.24
N SER A 123 -13.24 16.23 -8.06
CA SER A 123 -13.34 16.11 -9.52
C SER A 123 -12.19 15.34 -10.15
N TRP A 124 -11.06 15.18 -9.44
CA TRP A 124 -9.89 14.42 -9.89
C TRP A 124 -9.69 13.11 -9.11
N GLY A 125 -10.66 12.74 -8.27
CA GLY A 125 -10.58 11.53 -7.45
C GLY A 125 -9.89 11.73 -6.10
N GLY A 126 -9.53 12.95 -5.75
CA GLY A 126 -8.98 13.30 -4.44
C GLY A 126 -10.07 13.40 -3.36
N SER A 127 -9.69 13.22 -2.11
CA SER A 127 -10.64 13.33 -0.99
C SER A 127 -10.83 14.75 -0.46
N ASN A 128 -10.13 15.73 -1.01
CA ASN A 128 -10.31 17.17 -0.79
C ASN A 128 -10.51 17.57 0.67
N MET A 129 -9.50 17.36 1.49
CA MET A 129 -9.58 17.56 2.93
C MET A 129 -8.74 18.73 3.40
N GLU A 130 -9.29 19.53 4.31
CA GLU A 130 -8.50 20.51 5.04
C GLU A 130 -7.57 19.83 6.05
N PRO A 131 -6.27 20.20 6.11
CA PRO A 131 -5.28 19.54 6.97
C PRO A 131 -5.67 19.45 8.44
N ALA A 132 -6.29 20.49 9.01
CA ALA A 132 -6.71 20.50 10.40
C ALA A 132 -7.86 19.51 10.68
N ALA A 133 -8.83 19.40 9.78
CA ALA A 133 -9.91 18.43 9.87
C ALA A 133 -9.37 16.99 9.71
N ALA A 134 -8.48 16.79 8.74
CA ALA A 134 -7.80 15.52 8.53
C ALA A 134 -7.01 15.07 9.78
N ALA A 135 -6.31 15.98 10.44
CA ALA A 135 -5.58 15.72 11.66
C ALA A 135 -6.50 15.26 12.81
N GLN A 136 -7.66 15.89 12.97
CA GLN A 136 -8.63 15.48 14.00
C GLN A 136 -9.19 14.07 13.71
N ILE A 137 -9.51 13.78 12.46
CA ILE A 137 -10.00 12.46 12.03
C ILE A 137 -8.90 11.40 12.25
N TRP A 138 -7.65 11.73 11.93
CA TRP A 138 -6.51 10.87 12.17
C TRP A 138 -6.35 10.49 13.64
N VAL A 139 -6.36 11.48 14.52
CA VAL A 139 -6.24 11.24 15.97
C VAL A 139 -7.36 10.35 16.49
N ASN A 140 -8.57 10.50 15.96
CA ASN A 140 -9.72 9.71 16.40
C ASN A 140 -9.78 8.29 15.83
N ASN A 141 -9.13 8.03 14.68
CA ASN A 141 -9.23 6.73 14.01
C ASN A 141 -7.89 6.00 13.91
N MET A 142 -6.80 6.68 13.55
CA MET A 142 -5.52 6.05 13.23
C MET A 142 -4.65 5.82 14.48
N ILE A 143 -4.55 6.80 15.37
CA ILE A 143 -3.77 6.65 16.62
C ILE A 143 -4.25 5.45 17.45
N PRO A 144 -5.57 5.24 17.67
CA PRO A 144 -6.03 4.06 18.40
C PRO A 144 -5.76 2.73 17.71
N LEU A 145 -5.59 2.71 16.38
CA LEU A 145 -5.15 1.51 15.64
C LEU A 145 -3.66 1.24 15.87
N GLN A 146 -2.82 2.27 15.88
CA GLN A 146 -1.40 2.13 16.23
C GLN A 146 -1.22 1.59 17.66
N GLU A 147 -2.01 2.05 18.62
CA GLU A 147 -2.03 1.52 19.99
C GLU A 147 -2.40 0.03 20.07
N MET A 148 -3.10 -0.48 19.05
CA MET A 148 -3.43 -1.91 18.90
C MET A 148 -2.33 -2.70 18.15
N GLY A 149 -1.25 -2.06 17.71
CA GLY A 149 -0.18 -2.67 16.94
C GLY A 149 -0.43 -2.73 15.43
N VAL A 150 -1.46 -2.05 14.91
CA VAL A 150 -1.70 -1.92 13.47
C VAL A 150 -0.83 -0.80 12.93
N ARG A 151 -0.10 -1.06 11.84
CA ARG A 151 0.73 -0.06 11.19
C ARG A 151 -0.10 0.85 10.30
N VAL A 152 0.13 2.15 10.39
CA VAL A 152 -0.68 3.18 9.73
C VAL A 152 0.16 3.95 8.70
N GLY A 153 -0.31 3.98 7.45
CA GLY A 153 0.29 4.77 6.36
C GLY A 153 -0.15 6.22 6.38
N LEU A 154 0.80 7.15 6.16
CA LEU A 154 0.48 8.56 5.95
C LEU A 154 -0.51 8.73 4.79
N PRO A 155 -1.27 9.85 4.73
CA PRO A 155 -2.08 10.19 3.58
C PRO A 155 -1.28 10.18 2.27
N ALA A 156 -1.80 9.51 1.24
CA ALA A 156 -1.22 9.51 -0.08
C ALA A 156 -1.64 10.78 -0.82
N CYS A 157 -0.82 11.81 -0.74
CA CYS A 157 -1.05 13.05 -1.49
C CYS A 157 -0.80 12.86 -2.98
N THR A 158 -1.32 13.80 -3.80
CA THR A 158 -1.01 13.84 -5.23
C THR A 158 0.49 14.00 -5.48
N GLY A 159 0.97 13.57 -6.66
CA GLY A 159 2.34 13.86 -7.12
C GLY A 159 2.57 15.33 -7.53
N GLY A 160 1.62 16.22 -7.23
CA GLY A 160 1.69 17.65 -7.54
C GLY A 160 2.40 18.46 -6.45
N THR A 161 2.57 19.75 -6.74
CA THR A 161 3.25 20.70 -5.84
C THR A 161 2.50 21.00 -4.54
N THR A 162 1.24 20.59 -4.42
CA THR A 162 0.40 20.77 -3.23
C THR A 162 0.60 19.68 -2.18
N GLY A 163 1.06 18.49 -2.57
CA GLY A 163 1.10 17.30 -1.72
C GLY A 163 1.97 17.47 -0.48
N VAL A 164 3.26 17.74 -0.64
CA VAL A 164 4.18 17.89 0.49
C VAL A 164 3.80 19.06 1.41
N PRO A 165 3.43 20.26 0.91
CA PRO A 165 2.92 21.33 1.76
C PRO A 165 1.65 20.97 2.55
N TRP A 166 0.72 20.25 1.94
CA TRP A 166 -0.48 19.75 2.62
C TRP A 166 -0.10 18.80 3.76
N LEU A 167 0.76 17.83 3.46
CA LEU A 167 1.20 16.81 4.43
C LEU A 167 1.95 17.44 5.61
N THR A 168 2.84 18.39 5.35
CA THR A 168 3.57 19.12 6.40
C THR A 168 2.59 19.86 7.33
N LYS A 169 1.58 20.52 6.77
CA LYS A 169 0.55 21.20 7.56
C LYS A 169 -0.29 20.19 8.36
N PHE A 170 -0.69 19.10 7.76
CA PHE A 170 -1.40 18.00 8.44
C PHE A 170 -0.61 17.47 9.64
N LEU A 171 0.68 17.13 9.46
CA LEU A 171 1.53 16.67 10.55
C LEU A 171 1.70 17.68 11.66
N SER A 172 1.80 18.96 11.32
CA SER A 172 1.83 20.06 12.30
C SER A 172 0.53 20.13 13.11
N GLU A 173 -0.63 20.10 12.46
CA GLU A 173 -1.94 20.13 13.14
C GLU A 173 -2.16 18.88 14.01
N CYS A 174 -1.79 17.70 13.51
CA CYS A 174 -1.85 16.47 14.28
C CYS A 174 -0.93 16.51 15.51
N SER A 175 0.29 17.01 15.36
CA SER A 175 1.24 17.17 16.47
C SER A 175 0.72 18.10 17.57
N LYS A 176 -0.03 19.14 17.21
CA LYS A 176 -0.72 20.02 18.19
C LYS A 176 -1.78 19.23 18.99
N LEU A 177 -2.56 18.40 18.29
CA LEU A 177 -3.65 17.65 18.91
C LEU A 177 -3.16 16.53 19.87
N VAL A 178 -2.02 15.90 19.58
CA VAL A 178 -1.44 14.86 20.43
C VAL A 178 -0.55 15.40 21.54
N SER A 179 -0.16 16.68 21.46
CA SER A 179 0.64 17.37 22.48
C SER A 179 -0.21 17.84 23.66
N THR A 180 0.44 17.96 24.80
CA THR A 180 -0.14 18.58 26.01
C THR A 180 0.73 19.76 26.44
N ASP A 181 0.22 20.63 27.31
CA ASP A 181 0.99 21.75 27.88
C ASP A 181 2.31 21.33 28.53
N LYS A 182 2.40 20.08 28.98
CA LYS A 182 3.56 19.53 29.67
C LYS A 182 4.47 18.69 28.76
N LYS A 183 3.98 18.26 27.58
CA LYS A 183 4.73 17.35 26.69
C LYS A 183 4.39 17.63 25.23
N GLN A 184 5.38 18.11 24.50
CA GLN A 184 5.32 18.17 23.04
C GLN A 184 5.49 16.79 22.45
N GLN A 185 4.64 16.44 21.48
CA GLN A 185 4.68 15.13 20.78
C GLN A 185 4.51 15.36 19.27
N ASN A 186 5.20 14.56 18.48
CA ASN A 186 4.98 14.51 17.04
C ASN A 186 3.82 13.57 16.72
N CYS A 187 3.11 13.88 15.66
CA CYS A 187 2.16 12.94 15.05
C CYS A 187 2.90 11.69 14.61
N THR A 188 2.38 10.52 14.94
CA THR A 188 3.01 9.23 14.63
C THR A 188 2.37 8.59 13.40
N TYR A 189 3.22 7.90 12.63
CA TYR A 189 2.86 7.07 11.48
C TYR A 189 3.92 5.98 11.33
N ASP A 190 3.63 4.91 10.58
CA ASP A 190 4.52 3.76 10.46
C ASP A 190 5.16 3.63 9.08
N PHE A 191 4.52 4.17 8.06
CA PHE A 191 5.07 4.19 6.70
C PHE A 191 4.50 5.35 5.87
N ILE A 192 5.22 5.69 4.81
CA ILE A 192 4.83 6.75 3.87
C ILE A 192 4.16 6.09 2.67
N THR A 193 3.04 6.67 2.22
CA THR A 193 2.35 6.33 0.99
C THR A 193 2.54 7.43 -0.04
N ILE A 194 2.80 7.07 -1.29
CA ILE A 194 3.13 8.01 -2.37
C ILE A 194 2.30 7.65 -3.59
N HIS A 195 1.70 8.65 -4.23
CA HIS A 195 1.12 8.55 -5.56
C HIS A 195 2.06 9.19 -6.58
N TRP A 196 2.26 8.52 -7.69
CA TRP A 196 3.06 9.03 -8.79
C TRP A 196 2.54 8.51 -10.13
N TYR A 197 2.42 9.43 -11.08
CA TYR A 197 2.08 9.15 -12.47
C TYR A 197 3.16 9.77 -13.35
N GLY A 198 4.11 8.97 -13.84
CA GLY A 198 5.23 9.46 -14.63
C GLY A 198 6.36 8.44 -14.76
N ASN A 199 7.54 8.91 -15.13
CA ASN A 199 8.73 8.07 -15.26
C ASN A 199 9.37 7.77 -13.90
N PHE A 200 10.35 6.87 -13.91
CA PHE A 200 11.03 6.43 -12.70
C PHE A 200 11.89 7.53 -12.07
N GLU A 201 12.54 8.35 -12.87
CA GLU A 201 13.37 9.47 -12.40
C GLU A 201 12.52 10.49 -11.64
N GLY A 202 11.32 10.78 -12.13
CA GLY A 202 10.36 11.63 -11.44
C GLY A 202 9.89 11.03 -10.12
N LEU A 203 9.59 9.72 -10.08
CA LEU A 203 9.27 9.02 -8.83
C LEU A 203 10.40 9.13 -7.81
N ALA A 204 11.65 8.88 -8.23
CA ALA A 204 12.81 8.96 -7.34
C ALA A 204 13.00 10.38 -6.77
N SER A 205 12.82 11.41 -7.60
CA SER A 205 12.84 12.82 -7.17
C SER A 205 11.73 13.10 -6.16
N HIS A 206 10.51 12.69 -6.44
CA HIS A 206 9.35 12.87 -5.56
C HIS A 206 9.52 12.15 -4.21
N MET A 207 10.07 10.95 -4.20
CA MET A 207 10.45 10.26 -2.96
C MET A 207 11.49 11.05 -2.14
N GLY A 208 12.43 11.74 -2.83
CA GLY A 208 13.40 12.63 -2.21
C GLY A 208 12.74 13.82 -1.50
N GLU A 209 11.69 14.41 -2.07
CA GLU A 209 10.91 15.49 -1.45
C GLU A 209 10.27 15.07 -0.12
N TYR A 210 9.69 13.87 -0.07
CA TYR A 210 9.13 13.32 1.17
C TYR A 210 10.18 13.01 2.22
N SER A 211 11.39 12.62 1.79
CA SER A 211 12.49 12.33 2.73
C SER A 211 13.11 13.60 3.33
N ALA A 212 12.90 14.75 2.69
CA ALA A 212 13.43 16.03 3.12
C ALA A 212 12.43 16.84 3.96
N ALA A 213 11.15 16.46 3.97
CA ALA A 213 10.06 17.15 4.65
C ALA A 213 9.77 16.56 6.03
#